data_2f32b82e593fbd9f559af4309461afd9
#
_entry.id   2f32b82e593fbd9f559af4309461afd9
#
_cell.length_a   1.000
_cell.length_b   1.000
_cell.length_c   1.000
_cell.angle_alpha   90.00
_cell.angle_beta   90.00
_cell.angle_gamma   90.00
#
_symmetry.space_group_name_H-M   'P 1'
#
loop_
_entity.id
_entity.type
_entity.pdbx_description
1 polymer ?
#
loop_
_entity_poly.entity_id
_entity_poly.type
_entity_poly.pdbx_seq_one_letter_code
_entity_poly.pdbx_strand_id
1 'polypeptide(L)'
;MMSTVITRKYDPPAIDRGEILRYMGCRRQTPEIEALIDSCLDEANGRLSCKVCYGVFDTDLFCAGKEAAPMGSLDLKKNLTGCSRSILFAATIGIDLDRLIFRYSRLSPARALCFQAIGAERIESLCNAFNEDIRIEYKEKGFLSRPRFSPGYGDFPLSSQKQFFDLLDCPRKIGLSLTESLLMSPSKSVTAIIGLYPDTSETEENCQRKSPDVHGNDCKTCSKLDCSFRKPDLPPESIPSGGISLILRWWRRYTVIILTPEATS
;
A
#
# COMPACT_ATOMS: atom_id res chain seq x y z
N MET A 1 22.38 1.46 16.86
CA MET A 1 21.62 2.58 17.43
C MET A 1 20.14 2.32 17.19
N MET A 2 19.27 2.40 18.22
CA MET A 2 17.83 2.34 18.00
C MET A 2 17.41 3.61 17.24
N SER A 3 16.84 3.43 16.06
CA SER A 3 16.28 4.53 15.27
C SER A 3 15.07 5.12 16.01
N THR A 4 14.95 6.45 16.04
CA THR A 4 13.77 7.10 16.61
C THR A 4 12.57 6.86 15.69
N VAL A 5 11.51 6.26 16.21
CA VAL A 5 10.26 6.07 15.48
C VAL A 5 9.40 7.32 15.58
N ILE A 6 9.12 7.93 14.43
CA ILE A 6 8.35 9.15 14.28
C ILE A 6 6.92 8.78 13.89
N THR A 7 5.94 9.52 14.40
CA THR A 7 4.52 9.40 14.01
C THR A 7 4.06 10.70 13.36
N ARG A 8 3.43 10.58 12.20
CA ARG A 8 2.76 11.70 11.50
C ARG A 8 1.26 11.45 11.42
N LYS A 9 0.47 12.49 11.60
CA LYS A 9 -0.97 12.50 11.31
C LYS A 9 -1.17 13.28 10.03
N TYR A 10 -2.11 12.83 9.22
CA TYR A 10 -2.47 13.46 7.96
C TYR A 10 -3.94 13.81 7.95
N ASP A 11 -4.26 14.95 7.38
CA ASP A 11 -5.61 15.17 6.87
C ASP A 11 -5.84 14.23 5.68
N PRO A 12 -7.05 13.68 5.50
CA PRO A 12 -7.32 12.81 4.35
C PRO A 12 -6.95 13.52 3.03
N PRO A 13 -6.07 12.92 2.21
CA PRO A 13 -5.69 13.52 0.92
C PRO A 13 -6.91 13.72 -0.01
N ALA A 14 -6.74 14.42 -1.14
CA ALA A 14 -7.79 14.55 -2.15
C ALA A 14 -8.28 13.19 -2.65
N ILE A 15 -9.58 13.06 -2.93
CA ILE A 15 -10.22 11.81 -3.34
C ILE A 15 -10.00 11.58 -4.83
N ASP A 16 -9.53 10.38 -5.20
CA ASP A 16 -9.49 9.92 -6.59
C ASP A 16 -10.69 9.00 -6.88
N ARG A 17 -11.75 9.58 -7.47
CA ARG A 17 -12.98 8.85 -7.85
C ARG A 17 -12.71 7.78 -8.92
N GLY A 18 -11.75 8.01 -9.80
CA GLY A 18 -11.37 7.04 -10.82
C GLY A 18 -10.80 5.77 -10.20
N GLU A 19 -9.95 5.91 -9.17
CA GLU A 19 -9.44 4.76 -8.41
C GLU A 19 -10.55 4.06 -7.60
N ILE A 20 -11.51 4.80 -7.01
CA ILE A 20 -12.66 4.18 -6.33
C ILE A 20 -13.46 3.32 -7.31
N LEU A 21 -13.81 3.85 -8.49
CA LEU A 21 -14.51 3.10 -9.54
C LEU A 21 -13.73 1.87 -9.99
N ARG A 22 -12.41 2.00 -10.13
CA ARG A 22 -11.52 0.88 -10.48
C ARG A 22 -11.55 -0.22 -9.40
N TYR A 23 -11.48 0.15 -8.12
CA TYR A 23 -11.56 -0.82 -7.01
C TYR A 23 -12.95 -1.44 -6.86
N MET A 24 -14.01 -0.72 -7.23
CA MET A 24 -15.37 -1.28 -7.32
C MET A 24 -15.55 -2.25 -8.49
N GLY A 25 -14.60 -2.28 -9.45
CA GLY A 25 -14.73 -3.02 -10.70
C GLY A 25 -15.76 -2.44 -11.68
N CYS A 26 -16.11 -1.17 -11.49
CA CYS A 26 -17.08 -0.48 -12.36
C CYS A 26 -16.38 -0.03 -13.66
N ARG A 27 -16.91 -0.47 -14.80
CA ARG A 27 -16.42 -0.09 -16.13
C ARG A 27 -17.06 1.18 -16.68
N ARG A 28 -18.22 1.52 -16.17
CA ARG A 28 -19.01 2.70 -16.58
C ARG A 28 -19.40 3.48 -15.34
N GLN A 29 -19.32 4.77 -15.46
CA GLN A 29 -19.83 5.73 -14.50
C GLN A 29 -21.31 5.97 -14.81
N THR A 30 -22.19 5.63 -13.88
CA THR A 30 -23.63 5.91 -14.00
C THR A 30 -24.07 6.81 -12.85
N PRO A 31 -25.18 7.59 -13.01
CA PRO A 31 -25.68 8.45 -11.94
C PRO A 31 -25.93 7.70 -10.62
N GLU A 32 -26.37 6.44 -10.69
CA GLU A 32 -26.65 5.62 -9.50
C GLU A 32 -25.35 5.23 -8.76
N ILE A 33 -24.29 4.92 -9.53
CA ILE A 33 -22.96 4.60 -8.96
C ILE A 33 -22.36 5.86 -8.31
N GLU A 34 -22.48 7.02 -8.96
CA GLU A 34 -22.01 8.29 -8.40
C GLU A 34 -22.77 8.64 -7.12
N ALA A 35 -24.10 8.54 -7.11
CA ALA A 35 -24.90 8.78 -5.92
C ALA A 35 -24.55 7.81 -4.77
N LEU A 36 -24.23 6.55 -5.09
CA LEU A 36 -23.76 5.57 -4.10
C LEU A 36 -22.41 5.99 -3.51
N ILE A 37 -21.45 6.39 -4.36
CA ILE A 37 -20.12 6.84 -3.91
C ILE A 37 -20.25 8.08 -3.04
N ASP A 38 -21.04 9.10 -3.47
CA ASP A 38 -21.26 10.32 -2.70
C ASP A 38 -21.84 10.00 -1.32
N SER A 39 -22.90 9.22 -1.26
CA SER A 39 -23.52 8.81 0.01
C SER A 39 -22.56 8.03 0.92
N CYS A 40 -21.67 7.21 0.37
CA CYS A 40 -20.68 6.49 1.17
C CYS A 40 -19.54 7.40 1.64
N LEU A 41 -19.11 8.35 0.81
CA LEU A 41 -18.10 9.35 1.17
C LEU A 41 -18.61 10.27 2.28
N ASP A 42 -19.86 10.73 2.19
CA ASP A 42 -20.49 11.56 3.21
C ASP A 42 -20.58 10.83 4.56
N GLU A 43 -20.96 9.53 4.55
CA GLU A 43 -21.00 8.74 5.77
C GLU A 43 -19.60 8.45 6.35
N ALA A 44 -18.57 8.34 5.52
CA ALA A 44 -17.18 8.15 5.94
C ALA A 44 -16.51 9.46 6.39
N ASN A 45 -17.09 10.61 6.05
CA ASN A 45 -16.51 11.91 6.35
C ASN A 45 -16.31 12.09 7.86
N GLY A 46 -15.13 12.63 8.24
CA GLY A 46 -14.75 12.86 9.63
C GLY A 46 -14.44 11.59 10.46
N ARG A 47 -14.54 10.38 9.85
CA ARG A 47 -14.29 9.10 10.53
C ARG A 47 -12.90 8.54 10.27
N LEU A 48 -12.20 9.05 9.26
CA LEU A 48 -10.88 8.56 8.93
C LEU A 48 -9.81 9.08 9.89
N SER A 49 -8.92 8.22 10.33
CA SER A 49 -7.79 8.54 11.20
C SER A 49 -6.49 8.18 10.50
N CYS A 50 -6.06 9.05 9.58
CA CYS A 50 -4.86 8.85 8.76
C CYS A 50 -3.59 9.04 9.60
N LYS A 51 -2.85 7.96 9.83
CA LYS A 51 -1.62 7.97 10.62
C LYS A 51 -0.54 7.15 9.93
N VAL A 52 0.70 7.63 10.04
CA VAL A 52 1.90 6.92 9.59
C VAL A 52 2.90 6.91 10.73
N CYS A 53 3.50 5.77 11.03
CA CYS A 53 4.71 5.70 11.83
C CYS A 53 5.87 5.18 10.98
N TYR A 54 7.07 5.74 11.17
CA TYR A 54 8.24 5.37 10.39
C TYR A 54 9.52 5.53 11.18
N GLY A 55 10.54 4.79 10.78
CA GLY A 55 11.90 4.92 11.27
C GLY A 55 12.90 4.85 10.12
N VAL A 56 14.06 5.48 10.31
CA VAL A 56 15.17 5.49 9.34
C VAL A 56 16.27 4.58 9.87
N PHE A 57 16.67 3.64 9.05
CA PHE A 57 17.63 2.60 9.42
C PHE A 57 18.75 2.54 8.38
N ASP A 58 19.91 2.06 8.79
CA ASP A 58 20.94 1.68 7.83
C ASP A 58 20.45 0.45 7.04
N THR A 59 20.60 0.47 5.72
CA THR A 59 20.07 -0.60 4.85
C THR A 59 20.69 -1.96 5.20
N ASP A 60 21.94 -1.97 5.65
CA ASP A 60 22.65 -3.20 6.05
C ASP A 60 22.02 -3.92 7.24
N LEU A 61 21.19 -3.24 8.04
CA LEU A 61 20.45 -3.87 9.14
C LEU A 61 19.52 -5.00 8.66
N PHE A 62 19.04 -4.89 7.43
CA PHE A 62 18.09 -5.84 6.85
C PHE A 62 18.78 -6.96 6.07
N CYS A 63 20.10 -6.87 5.90
CA CYS A 63 20.92 -7.84 5.18
C CYS A 63 21.69 -8.69 6.18
N ALA A 64 21.47 -10.02 6.17
CA ALA A 64 22.23 -10.96 6.98
C ALA A 64 23.66 -11.21 6.43
N GLY A 65 24.36 -10.14 5.97
CA GLY A 65 25.64 -10.15 5.29
C GLY A 65 25.56 -9.52 3.89
N LYS A 66 26.72 -9.11 3.35
CA LYS A 66 26.80 -8.36 2.07
C LYS A 66 26.21 -9.12 0.86
N GLU A 67 26.15 -10.45 0.90
CA GLU A 67 25.65 -11.29 -0.18
C GLU A 67 24.22 -11.79 0.04
N ALA A 68 23.70 -11.73 1.27
CA ALA A 68 22.37 -12.20 1.59
C ALA A 68 21.28 -11.25 1.03
N ALA A 69 20.15 -11.84 0.63
CA ALA A 69 18.99 -11.07 0.22
C ALA A 69 18.34 -10.41 1.46
N PRO A 70 18.11 -9.07 1.46
CA PRO A 70 17.49 -8.40 2.59
C PRO A 70 16.12 -9.01 2.88
N MET A 71 15.88 -9.36 4.14
CA MET A 71 14.64 -10.01 4.58
C MET A 71 14.21 -11.22 3.72
N GLY A 72 15.19 -11.93 3.08
CA GLY A 72 14.94 -13.11 2.25
C GLY A 72 14.39 -12.80 0.85
N SER A 73 14.46 -11.56 0.36
CA SER A 73 13.91 -11.16 -0.94
C SER A 73 14.97 -10.65 -1.91
N LEU A 74 15.05 -11.25 -3.09
CA LEU A 74 15.89 -10.80 -4.19
C LEU A 74 15.32 -9.54 -4.87
N ASP A 75 14.00 -9.43 -4.96
CA ASP A 75 13.35 -8.25 -5.53
C ASP A 75 13.54 -7.03 -4.63
N LEU A 76 13.48 -7.21 -3.29
CA LEU A 76 13.84 -6.16 -2.36
C LEU A 76 15.33 -5.78 -2.48
N LYS A 77 16.22 -6.76 -2.66
CA LYS A 77 17.65 -6.49 -2.90
C LYS A 77 17.87 -5.61 -4.13
N LYS A 78 17.16 -5.87 -5.22
CA LYS A 78 17.20 -5.02 -6.43
C LYS A 78 16.68 -3.62 -6.14
N ASN A 79 15.56 -3.50 -5.42
CA ASN A 79 14.97 -2.21 -5.06
C ASN A 79 15.92 -1.38 -4.18
N LEU A 80 16.63 -2.00 -3.23
CA LEU A 80 17.55 -1.33 -2.30
C LEU A 80 18.99 -1.21 -2.82
N THR A 81 19.28 -1.60 -4.05
CA THR A 81 20.63 -1.50 -4.63
C THR A 81 21.10 -0.03 -4.62
N GLY A 82 22.29 0.19 -4.05
CA GLY A 82 22.89 1.52 -3.90
C GLY A 82 22.31 2.39 -2.78
N CYS A 83 21.31 1.88 -2.04
CA CYS A 83 20.75 2.59 -0.90
C CYS A 83 21.61 2.39 0.35
N SER A 84 22.03 3.49 0.97
CA SER A 84 22.75 3.47 2.26
C SER A 84 21.79 3.46 3.45
N ARG A 85 20.61 4.02 3.28
CA ARG A 85 19.56 4.10 4.29
C ARG A 85 18.24 3.58 3.76
N SER A 86 17.40 3.12 4.67
CA SER A 86 16.06 2.65 4.35
C SER A 86 15.06 3.20 5.37
N ILE A 87 13.91 3.63 4.89
CA ILE A 87 12.78 4.05 5.72
C ILE A 87 11.80 2.89 5.77
N LEU A 88 11.59 2.31 6.95
CA LEU A 88 10.45 1.45 7.19
C LEU A 88 9.28 2.31 7.65
N PHE A 89 8.09 2.04 7.12
CA PHE A 89 6.89 2.72 7.59
C PHE A 89 5.68 1.78 7.64
N ALA A 90 4.74 2.16 8.49
CA ALA A 90 3.40 1.59 8.55
C ALA A 90 2.39 2.73 8.52
N ALA A 91 1.33 2.55 7.75
CA ALA A 91 0.26 3.52 7.55
C ALA A 91 -1.10 2.89 7.82
N THR A 92 -2.05 3.65 8.35
CA THR A 92 -3.44 3.23 8.57
C THR A 92 -4.39 4.40 8.41
N ILE A 93 -5.62 4.13 7.97
CA ILE A 93 -6.70 5.12 7.94
C ILE A 93 -7.71 4.94 9.09
N GLY A 94 -7.41 4.06 10.04
CA GLY A 94 -8.23 3.82 11.23
C GLY A 94 -9.28 2.73 11.05
N ILE A 95 -9.95 2.38 12.16
CA ILE A 95 -10.85 1.22 12.27
C ILE A 95 -12.30 1.54 11.83
N ASP A 96 -12.67 2.81 11.75
CA ASP A 96 -14.10 3.15 11.59
C ASP A 96 -14.62 2.76 10.21
N LEU A 97 -13.75 2.74 9.18
CA LEU A 97 -14.14 2.23 7.87
C LEU A 97 -14.40 0.72 7.89
N ASP A 98 -13.62 -0.05 8.65
CA ASP A 98 -13.86 -1.48 8.83
C ASP A 98 -15.21 -1.75 9.50
N ARG A 99 -15.61 -0.89 10.45
CA ARG A 99 -16.92 -0.94 11.10
C ARG A 99 -18.05 -0.68 10.10
N LEU A 100 -17.90 0.30 9.20
CA LEU A 100 -18.87 0.56 8.13
C LEU A 100 -18.96 -0.64 7.18
N ILE A 101 -17.84 -1.18 6.74
CA ILE A 101 -17.79 -2.37 5.86
C ILE A 101 -18.52 -3.54 6.53
N PHE A 102 -18.20 -3.82 7.80
CA PHE A 102 -18.86 -4.89 8.55
C PHE A 102 -20.37 -4.68 8.69
N ARG A 103 -20.80 -3.46 9.06
CA ARG A 103 -22.21 -3.09 9.16
C ARG A 103 -22.95 -3.35 7.84
N TYR A 104 -22.40 -2.85 6.73
CA TYR A 104 -23.04 -2.92 5.43
C TYR A 104 -22.89 -4.26 4.74
N SER A 105 -22.00 -5.13 5.17
CA SER A 105 -21.88 -6.50 4.61
C SER A 105 -23.18 -7.28 4.69
N ARG A 106 -24.03 -6.99 5.68
CA ARG A 106 -25.34 -7.61 5.89
C ARG A 106 -26.51 -6.76 5.39
N LEU A 107 -26.38 -5.43 5.40
CA LEU A 107 -27.48 -4.51 5.09
C LEU A 107 -27.54 -4.13 3.62
N SER A 108 -26.38 -3.94 2.98
CA SER A 108 -26.26 -3.49 1.59
C SER A 108 -24.88 -3.88 1.04
N PRO A 109 -24.76 -5.03 0.36
CA PRO A 109 -23.51 -5.48 -0.23
C PRO A 109 -22.87 -4.44 -1.18
N ALA A 110 -23.68 -3.64 -1.90
CA ALA A 110 -23.20 -2.59 -2.77
C ALA A 110 -22.48 -1.47 -1.97
N ARG A 111 -23.04 -1.06 -0.81
CA ARG A 111 -22.38 -0.09 0.08
C ARG A 111 -21.12 -0.67 0.70
N ALA A 112 -21.15 -1.94 1.11
CA ALA A 112 -19.97 -2.60 1.66
C ALA A 112 -18.83 -2.64 0.62
N LEU A 113 -19.13 -2.97 -0.64
CA LEU A 113 -18.16 -2.92 -1.75
C LEU A 113 -17.64 -1.50 -1.96
N CYS A 114 -18.53 -0.50 -1.94
CA CYS A 114 -18.15 0.90 -2.09
C CYS A 114 -17.20 1.34 -0.96
N PHE A 115 -17.49 1.01 0.32
CA PHE A 115 -16.59 1.31 1.43
C PHE A 115 -15.25 0.55 1.34
N GLN A 116 -15.24 -0.67 0.82
CA GLN A 116 -13.99 -1.40 0.54
C GLN A 116 -13.14 -0.65 -0.49
N ALA A 117 -13.75 -0.15 -1.56
CA ALA A 117 -13.08 0.60 -2.62
C ALA A 117 -12.57 1.96 -2.12
N ILE A 118 -13.40 2.70 -1.38
CA ILE A 118 -13.00 3.94 -0.73
C ILE A 118 -11.80 3.70 0.17
N GLY A 119 -11.83 2.65 1.00
CA GLY A 119 -10.73 2.33 1.90
C GLY A 119 -9.44 1.99 1.19
N ALA A 120 -9.51 1.26 0.07
CA ALA A 120 -8.34 0.94 -0.74
C ALA A 120 -7.73 2.21 -1.37
N GLU A 121 -8.56 3.07 -1.92
CA GLU A 121 -8.12 4.34 -2.48
C GLU A 121 -7.53 5.25 -1.38
N ARG A 122 -8.19 5.40 -0.22
CA ARG A 122 -7.74 6.26 0.87
C ARG A 122 -6.38 5.85 1.45
N ILE A 123 -6.14 4.56 1.65
CA ILE A 123 -4.84 4.10 2.16
C ILE A 123 -3.72 4.29 1.14
N GLU A 124 -3.98 4.06 -0.15
CA GLU A 124 -3.00 4.31 -1.20
C GLU A 124 -2.68 5.81 -1.34
N SER A 125 -3.71 6.68 -1.27
CA SER A 125 -3.53 8.14 -1.28
C SER A 125 -2.72 8.62 -0.07
N LEU A 126 -2.96 8.06 1.12
CA LEU A 126 -2.14 8.35 2.31
C LEU A 126 -0.68 7.93 2.11
N CYS A 127 -0.45 6.73 1.58
CA CYS A 127 0.91 6.26 1.29
C CYS A 127 1.60 7.13 0.24
N ASN A 128 0.88 7.61 -0.78
CA ASN A 128 1.42 8.50 -1.79
C ASN A 128 1.80 9.86 -1.21
N ALA A 129 0.94 10.45 -0.37
CA ALA A 129 1.25 11.70 0.34
C ALA A 129 2.49 11.56 1.22
N PHE A 130 2.58 10.47 2.00
CA PHE A 130 3.78 10.19 2.80
C PHE A 130 5.03 10.01 1.95
N ASN A 131 4.96 9.26 0.84
CA ASN A 131 6.10 9.07 -0.07
C ASN A 131 6.60 10.41 -0.64
N GLU A 132 5.68 11.30 -0.99
CA GLU A 132 6.02 12.62 -1.52
C GLU A 132 6.71 13.49 -0.45
N ASP A 133 6.20 13.50 0.79
CA ASP A 133 6.85 14.19 1.91
C ASP A 133 8.28 13.67 2.12
N ILE A 134 8.48 12.35 2.11
CA ILE A 134 9.80 11.73 2.24
C ILE A 134 10.70 12.13 1.08
N ARG A 135 10.17 12.12 -0.16
CA ARG A 135 10.93 12.52 -1.35
C ARG A 135 11.44 13.95 -1.23
N ILE A 136 10.59 14.88 -0.80
CA ILE A 136 10.95 16.29 -0.63
C ILE A 136 11.97 16.44 0.50
N GLU A 137 11.66 15.91 1.69
CA GLU A 137 12.50 16.03 2.89
C GLU A 137 13.91 15.48 2.68
N TYR A 138 14.02 14.32 2.01
CA TYR A 138 15.32 13.67 1.85
C TYR A 138 16.11 14.21 0.65
N LYS A 139 15.44 14.79 -0.35
CA LYS A 139 16.11 15.51 -1.43
C LYS A 139 16.88 16.73 -0.88
N GLU A 140 16.31 17.46 0.07
CA GLU A 140 17.00 18.58 0.75
C GLU A 140 18.22 18.12 1.56
N LYS A 141 18.26 16.84 1.94
CA LYS A 141 19.40 16.22 2.66
C LYS A 141 20.40 15.53 1.73
N GLY A 142 20.28 15.72 0.41
CA GLY A 142 21.16 15.11 -0.61
C GLY A 142 20.88 13.63 -0.85
N PHE A 143 19.63 13.15 -0.66
CA PHE A 143 19.23 11.77 -0.94
C PHE A 143 18.05 11.73 -1.91
N LEU A 144 18.06 10.74 -2.77
CA LEU A 144 16.91 10.36 -3.60
C LEU A 144 16.26 9.11 -3.04
N SER A 145 14.94 8.98 -3.24
CA SER A 145 14.16 7.86 -2.73
C SER A 145 13.79 6.87 -3.83
N ARG A 146 13.86 5.57 -3.50
CA ARG A 146 13.29 4.50 -4.33
C ARG A 146 11.77 4.42 -4.14
N PRO A 147 11.02 3.83 -5.09
CA PRO A 147 9.63 3.47 -4.87
C PRO A 147 9.47 2.57 -3.65
N ARG A 148 8.37 2.74 -2.92
CA ARG A 148 8.04 1.86 -1.79
C ARG A 148 7.89 0.41 -2.24
N PHE A 149 8.34 -0.51 -1.42
CA PHE A 149 8.20 -1.94 -1.62
C PHE A 149 7.63 -2.60 -0.37
N SER A 150 6.58 -3.41 -0.52
CA SER A 150 5.82 -3.96 0.61
C SER A 150 5.96 -5.46 0.72
N PRO A 151 5.98 -6.05 1.95
CA PRO A 151 5.84 -7.49 2.15
C PRO A 151 4.59 -8.04 1.44
N GLY A 152 4.74 -9.19 0.78
CA GLY A 152 3.70 -9.81 -0.05
C GLY A 152 3.79 -9.48 -1.54
N TYR A 153 4.66 -8.55 -1.96
CA TYR A 153 4.92 -8.28 -3.37
C TYR A 153 6.17 -9.02 -3.87
N GLY A 154 6.12 -9.49 -5.11
CA GLY A 154 7.21 -10.27 -5.71
C GLY A 154 7.55 -11.48 -4.84
N ASP A 155 8.82 -11.64 -4.50
CA ASP A 155 9.35 -12.67 -3.60
C ASP A 155 9.50 -12.18 -2.14
N PHE A 156 9.03 -10.95 -1.80
CA PHE A 156 9.17 -10.39 -0.46
C PHE A 156 8.19 -11.08 0.51
N PRO A 157 8.68 -11.89 1.48
CA PRO A 157 7.80 -12.69 2.31
C PRO A 157 6.83 -11.83 3.13
N LEU A 158 5.55 -12.21 3.18
CA LEU A 158 4.56 -11.51 4.01
C LEU A 158 4.91 -11.57 5.51
N SER A 159 5.60 -12.64 5.95
CA SER A 159 6.08 -12.80 7.33
C SER A 159 7.05 -11.71 7.78
N SER A 160 7.70 -11.02 6.85
CA SER A 160 8.58 -9.88 7.15
C SER A 160 7.81 -8.71 7.79
N GLN A 161 6.49 -8.67 7.69
CA GLN A 161 5.67 -7.69 8.44
C GLN A 161 5.94 -7.70 9.94
N LYS A 162 6.25 -8.86 10.53
CA LYS A 162 6.58 -8.97 11.96
C LYS A 162 7.72 -8.02 12.34
N GLN A 163 8.79 -7.96 11.52
CA GLN A 163 9.91 -7.07 11.76
C GLN A 163 9.53 -5.59 11.69
N PHE A 164 8.60 -5.21 10.80
CA PHE A 164 8.06 -3.85 10.76
C PHE A 164 7.34 -3.51 12.06
N PHE A 165 6.51 -4.41 12.57
CA PHE A 165 5.77 -4.21 13.81
C PHE A 165 6.69 -4.10 15.02
N ASP A 166 7.73 -4.95 15.09
CA ASP A 166 8.72 -4.94 16.17
C ASP A 166 9.57 -3.66 16.15
N LEU A 167 10.05 -3.24 14.97
CA LEU A 167 10.93 -2.07 14.85
C LEU A 167 10.19 -0.75 15.00
N LEU A 168 8.92 -0.69 14.57
CA LEU A 168 8.12 0.54 14.56
C LEU A 168 7.18 0.67 15.76
N ASP A 169 6.97 -0.40 16.54
CA ASP A 169 6.00 -0.44 17.65
C ASP A 169 4.61 0.05 17.19
N CYS A 170 4.16 -0.49 16.06
CA CYS A 170 2.94 -0.07 15.37
C CYS A 170 1.69 -0.01 16.28
N PRO A 171 1.47 -0.97 17.22
CA PRO A 171 0.31 -0.94 18.09
C PRO A 171 0.27 0.32 18.96
N ARG A 172 1.40 0.69 19.56
CA ARG A 172 1.49 1.84 20.45
C ARG A 172 1.54 3.17 19.69
N LYS A 173 2.17 3.19 18.51
CA LYS A 173 2.37 4.41 17.72
C LYS A 173 1.12 4.85 16.96
N ILE A 174 0.44 3.92 16.29
CA ILE A 174 -0.68 4.24 15.38
C ILE A 174 -1.93 3.36 15.61
N GLY A 175 -1.93 2.47 16.61
CA GLY A 175 -3.05 1.57 16.89
C GLY A 175 -3.23 0.47 15.86
N LEU A 176 -2.15 0.08 15.17
CA LEU A 176 -2.14 -0.96 14.15
C LEU A 176 -1.56 -2.24 14.74
N SER A 177 -2.35 -3.31 14.74
CA SER A 177 -1.95 -4.64 15.20
C SER A 177 -1.82 -5.66 14.06
N LEU A 178 -1.05 -6.72 14.29
CA LEU A 178 -0.86 -7.84 13.37
C LEU A 178 -1.38 -9.11 14.03
N THR A 179 -2.25 -9.85 13.35
CA THR A 179 -2.74 -11.14 13.82
C THR A 179 -1.71 -12.25 13.57
N GLU A 180 -1.89 -13.42 14.18
CA GLU A 180 -1.06 -14.61 13.92
C GLU A 180 -1.07 -15.03 12.44
N SER A 181 -2.20 -14.81 11.75
CA SER A 181 -2.36 -15.05 10.31
C SER A 181 -1.80 -13.94 9.43
N LEU A 182 -1.04 -12.99 9.99
CA LEU A 182 -0.42 -11.86 9.30
C LEU A 182 -1.42 -10.87 8.68
N LEU A 183 -2.61 -10.76 9.25
CA LEU A 183 -3.59 -9.75 8.86
C LEU A 183 -3.44 -8.52 9.74
N MET A 184 -3.44 -7.36 9.12
CA MET A 184 -3.41 -6.08 9.81
C MET A 184 -4.82 -5.67 10.30
N SER A 185 -4.89 -5.13 11.50
CA SER A 185 -6.10 -4.51 12.07
C SER A 185 -5.75 -3.13 12.62
N PRO A 186 -6.32 -2.05 12.08
CA PRO A 186 -7.32 -1.91 11.00
C PRO A 186 -6.90 -2.53 9.67
N SER A 187 -7.88 -3.02 8.85
CA SER A 187 -7.60 -3.73 7.60
C SER A 187 -7.08 -2.82 6.49
N LYS A 188 -7.44 -1.53 6.54
CA LYS A 188 -6.99 -0.52 5.59
C LYS A 188 -5.67 0.08 6.09
N SER A 189 -4.62 -0.72 5.98
CA SER A 189 -3.28 -0.41 6.45
C SER A 189 -2.22 -0.99 5.50
N VAL A 190 -1.04 -0.39 5.51
CA VAL A 190 0.10 -0.78 4.66
C VAL A 190 1.36 -0.75 5.50
N THR A 191 2.25 -1.73 5.29
CA THR A 191 3.66 -1.67 5.70
C THR A 191 4.53 -1.67 4.46
N ALA A 192 5.55 -0.81 4.41
CA ALA A 192 6.48 -0.78 3.28
C ALA A 192 7.85 -0.22 3.67
N ILE A 193 8.83 -0.48 2.80
CA ILE A 193 10.19 0.03 2.87
C ILE A 193 10.46 0.96 1.70
N ILE A 194 11.19 2.06 1.93
CA ILE A 194 11.67 3.01 0.94
C ILE A 194 13.17 3.09 1.06
N GLY A 195 13.91 2.77 0.01
CA GLY A 195 15.36 2.93 -0.03
C GLY A 195 15.75 4.38 -0.29
N LEU A 196 16.83 4.84 0.36
CA LEU A 196 17.43 6.15 0.16
C LEU A 196 18.88 5.98 -0.33
N TYR A 197 19.20 6.62 -1.45
CA TYR A 197 20.54 6.62 -2.03
C TYR A 197 21.03 8.05 -2.23
N PRO A 198 22.36 8.30 -2.15
CA PRO A 198 22.92 9.64 -2.31
C PRO A 198 22.56 10.24 -3.68
N ASP A 199 22.22 11.53 -3.70
CA ASP A 199 22.08 12.29 -4.94
C ASP A 199 23.48 12.68 -5.43
N THR A 200 24.00 11.93 -6.39
CA THR A 200 25.35 12.16 -6.96
C THR A 200 25.34 13.14 -8.12
N SER A 201 24.25 13.85 -8.37
CA SER A 201 24.10 14.77 -9.51
C SER A 201 25.06 15.97 -9.48
N GLU A 202 25.74 16.23 -8.35
CA GLU A 202 26.78 17.29 -8.25
C GLU A 202 28.21 16.83 -8.63
N THR A 203 28.42 15.55 -8.96
CA THR A 203 29.77 15.00 -9.23
C THR A 203 29.84 14.13 -10.48
N GLU A 204 29.19 14.50 -11.60
CA GLU A 204 29.34 13.69 -12.82
C GLU A 204 29.53 14.46 -14.12
N GLU A 205 30.77 14.64 -14.44
CA GLU A 205 31.32 14.39 -15.78
C GLU A 205 31.89 12.95 -15.89
N ASN A 206 31.18 11.91 -15.65
CA ASN A 206 31.53 10.55 -16.15
C ASN A 206 30.83 9.42 -15.38
N CYS A 207 29.63 9.12 -15.68
CA CYS A 207 29.17 7.72 -15.77
C CYS A 207 27.78 7.64 -16.40
N GLN A 208 27.75 7.34 -17.69
CA GLN A 208 26.55 6.89 -18.41
C GLN A 208 26.12 5.51 -17.87
N ARG A 209 25.55 5.47 -16.68
CA ARG A 209 24.68 4.36 -16.27
C ARG A 209 23.30 4.92 -16.12
N LYS A 210 22.51 4.74 -17.18
CA LYS A 210 21.05 4.89 -17.14
C LYS A 210 20.55 4.18 -15.89
N SER A 211 20.16 4.96 -14.89
CA SER A 211 19.27 4.47 -13.84
C SER A 211 18.08 3.90 -14.57
N PRO A 212 17.63 2.65 -14.34
CA PRO A 212 16.34 2.26 -14.85
C PRO A 212 15.35 3.24 -14.26
N ASP A 213 14.66 4.00 -15.11
CA ASP A 213 13.52 4.83 -14.74
C ASP A 213 12.47 3.92 -14.09
N VAL A 214 12.63 3.72 -12.79
CA VAL A 214 11.63 3.02 -11.98
C VAL A 214 10.64 4.09 -11.53
N HIS A 215 9.88 4.60 -12.50
CA HIS A 215 8.62 5.25 -12.20
C HIS A 215 7.77 4.19 -11.50
N GLY A 216 7.54 4.38 -10.20
CA GLY A 216 6.77 3.47 -9.38
C GLY A 216 5.44 3.15 -10.06
N ASN A 217 5.09 1.86 -10.09
CA ASN A 217 3.83 1.32 -10.57
C ASN A 217 3.54 1.46 -12.07
N ASP A 218 4.54 1.54 -12.94
CA ASP A 218 4.27 1.41 -14.37
C ASP A 218 4.07 -0.08 -14.70
N CYS A 219 2.80 -0.47 -14.83
CA CYS A 219 2.41 -1.81 -15.25
C CYS A 219 2.93 -2.18 -16.63
N LYS A 220 3.37 -1.22 -17.44
CA LYS A 220 3.92 -1.43 -18.79
C LYS A 220 5.28 -2.11 -18.76
N THR A 221 6.09 -1.81 -17.75
CA THR A 221 7.44 -2.37 -17.60
C THR A 221 7.49 -3.58 -16.68
N CYS A 222 6.36 -3.94 -16.04
CA CYS A 222 6.27 -5.06 -15.12
C CYS A 222 6.22 -6.40 -15.86
N SER A 223 7.14 -7.32 -15.54
CA SER A 223 7.23 -8.66 -16.14
C SER A 223 6.09 -9.61 -15.75
N LYS A 224 5.30 -9.29 -14.71
CA LYS A 224 4.18 -10.11 -14.25
C LYS A 224 2.93 -9.83 -15.07
N LEU A 225 2.72 -10.58 -16.14
CA LEU A 225 1.61 -10.38 -17.07
C LEU A 225 0.23 -10.77 -16.49
N ASP A 226 0.20 -11.69 -15.54
CA ASP A 226 -1.00 -12.20 -14.84
C ASP A 226 -1.32 -11.46 -13.52
N CYS A 227 -0.79 -10.26 -13.34
CA CYS A 227 -0.99 -9.47 -12.13
C CYS A 227 -2.45 -8.98 -12.04
N SER A 228 -3.15 -9.38 -10.97
CA SER A 228 -4.54 -8.94 -10.68
C SER A 228 -4.66 -7.43 -10.46
N PHE A 229 -3.55 -6.74 -10.21
CA PHE A 229 -3.48 -5.30 -9.95
C PHE A 229 -2.92 -4.51 -11.13
N ARG A 230 -2.66 -5.17 -12.27
CA ARG A 230 -2.14 -4.49 -13.46
C ARG A 230 -3.10 -3.42 -13.93
N LYS A 231 -2.62 -2.18 -14.05
CA LYS A 231 -3.40 -1.10 -14.65
C LYS A 231 -3.57 -1.40 -16.15
N PRO A 232 -4.79 -1.37 -16.69
CA PRO A 232 -5.00 -1.58 -18.12
C PRO A 232 -4.38 -0.43 -18.92
N ASP A 233 -3.68 -0.77 -20.00
CA ASP A 233 -3.05 0.20 -20.92
C ASP A 233 -4.05 0.91 -21.87
N LEU A 234 -5.36 0.65 -21.70
CA LEU A 234 -6.40 1.09 -22.63
C LEU A 234 -7.41 2.01 -21.95
N PRO A 235 -7.93 3.01 -22.68
CA PRO A 235 -9.08 3.77 -22.21
C PRO A 235 -10.29 2.85 -22.00
N PRO A 236 -11.23 3.17 -21.10
CA PRO A 236 -12.28 2.27 -20.63
C PRO A 236 -13.22 1.69 -21.68
N GLU A 237 -13.11 2.11 -22.94
CA GLU A 237 -14.03 1.72 -24.03
C GLU A 237 -13.64 0.40 -24.75
N SER A 238 -12.50 -0.21 -24.51
CA SER A 238 -11.95 -1.29 -25.35
C SER A 238 -11.82 -2.68 -24.69
N ILE A 239 -12.50 -2.98 -23.57
CA ILE A 239 -12.38 -4.28 -22.89
C ILE A 239 -13.57 -5.19 -23.20
N PRO A 240 -13.37 -6.44 -23.71
CA PRO A 240 -14.43 -7.38 -24.04
C PRO A 240 -15.22 -7.87 -22.83
N SER A 241 -16.51 -8.20 -23.02
CA SER A 241 -17.50 -8.60 -22.03
C SER A 241 -17.28 -10.02 -21.46
N GLY A 242 -16.28 -10.22 -20.59
CA GLY A 242 -16.00 -11.54 -20.00
C GLY A 242 -15.59 -11.57 -18.53
N GLY A 243 -15.75 -10.48 -17.76
CA GLY A 243 -14.98 -10.22 -16.53
C GLY A 243 -15.62 -10.48 -15.16
N ILE A 244 -16.76 -11.19 -15.02
CA ILE A 244 -17.37 -11.48 -13.70
C ILE A 244 -16.53 -12.48 -12.88
N SER A 245 -15.74 -13.34 -13.52
CA SER A 245 -14.90 -14.35 -12.86
C SER A 245 -13.69 -13.79 -12.10
N LEU A 246 -13.17 -12.63 -12.48
CA LEU A 246 -11.98 -12.02 -11.84
C LEU A 246 -12.31 -11.29 -10.54
N ILE A 247 -13.49 -10.67 -10.44
CA ILE A 247 -13.98 -9.98 -9.24
C ILE A 247 -14.19 -10.98 -8.10
N LEU A 248 -14.74 -12.16 -8.39
CA LEU A 248 -14.95 -13.23 -7.42
C LEU A 248 -13.64 -13.85 -6.91
N ARG A 249 -12.59 -13.92 -7.74
CA ARG A 249 -11.26 -14.38 -7.32
C ARG A 249 -10.54 -13.40 -6.40
N TRP A 250 -10.67 -12.09 -6.65
CA TRP A 250 -10.13 -11.05 -5.79
C TRP A 250 -10.86 -11.02 -4.45
N TRP A 251 -12.19 -11.12 -4.49
CA TRP A 251 -13.05 -11.18 -3.29
C TRP A 251 -12.72 -12.38 -2.40
N ARG A 252 -12.51 -13.58 -2.98
CA ARG A 252 -12.11 -14.79 -2.24
C ARG A 252 -10.75 -14.66 -1.56
N ARG A 253 -9.81 -13.90 -2.09
CA ARG A 253 -8.45 -13.80 -1.52
C ARG A 253 -8.38 -12.85 -0.32
N TYR A 254 -9.33 -11.92 -0.18
CA TYR A 254 -9.39 -10.92 0.90
C TYR A 254 -10.60 -11.06 1.82
N THR A 255 -11.62 -11.86 1.46
CA THR A 255 -12.87 -12.00 2.23
C THR A 255 -13.01 -13.38 2.92
N VAL A 256 -12.11 -14.34 2.69
CA VAL A 256 -12.20 -15.72 3.19
C VAL A 256 -12.05 -15.85 4.71
N ILE A 257 -11.86 -14.78 5.47
CA ILE A 257 -11.63 -14.90 6.92
C ILE A 257 -12.80 -14.40 7.79
N ILE A 258 -13.95 -14.01 7.21
CA ILE A 258 -15.06 -13.51 8.06
C ILE A 258 -16.27 -14.44 8.16
N LEU A 259 -16.35 -15.57 7.47
CA LEU A 259 -17.54 -16.43 7.53
C LEU A 259 -17.21 -17.93 7.49
N THR A 260 -16.88 -18.54 8.63
CA THR A 260 -17.42 -19.85 9.01
C THR A 260 -17.58 -19.91 10.52
N PRO A 261 -18.80 -19.82 11.08
CA PRO A 261 -19.06 -20.49 12.33
C PRO A 261 -19.19 -21.98 12.00
N GLU A 262 -18.30 -22.80 12.52
CA GLU A 262 -18.50 -24.24 12.57
C GLU A 262 -19.81 -24.53 13.27
N ALA A 263 -20.75 -25.11 12.53
CA ALA A 263 -21.88 -25.80 13.11
C ALA A 263 -21.36 -27.15 13.59
N THR A 264 -21.08 -27.28 14.88
CA THR A 264 -20.97 -28.55 15.56
C THR A 264 -22.38 -29.01 15.93
N SER A 265 -22.82 -30.05 15.28
CA SER A 265 -23.81 -31.01 15.85
C SER A 265 -23.05 -32.08 16.59
#